data_973ad33c72e5df011f351afd0d7989ef
#
_entry.id   973ad33c72e5df011f351afd0d7989ef
#
_cell.length_a   1.000
_cell.length_b   1.000
_cell.length_c   1.000
_cell.angle_alpha   90.00
_cell.angle_beta   90.00
_cell.angle_gamma   90.00
#
_symmetry.space_group_name_H-M   'P 1'
#
loop_
_entity.id
_entity.type
_entity.pdbx_description
1 polymer ?
#
loop_
_entity_poly.entity_id
_entity_poly.type
_entity_poly.pdbx_seq_one_letter_code
_entity_poly.pdbx_strand_id
1 'polypeptide(L)'
;MIDIKFLRENPDIVKKNIQNKFQDEKLPLVDEVIELDKKARETQQEADELRAKKNKVSKEIGALMAKGQKDEAQKVKDEIAQISARIDVLEPLEAELEEKVKNIMMVIPNIIDPSVPIGKDDSMNVEIEKFGDPFVPDFEIPYHTEIMEKLNGIDLDSARKVAGNGFYYLMGDIARLHSAVLSYARDFMIDRGFTYCIPPYMIRSEVVTGVMSFAEMDAMMYKIEGEDLYLIGTSEHSMIGKFIDTMNDEAKLPYTLTSYSPCFRKEKGAHGIEERGVYRIHQFEKQEMIVVCKPEESKMWYDKLWQNTVDLFRSLDIPVRTLECCSGDLADLKVKSCDVEAWSPRQKKYFEVGSCSNLGDAQARRLRIRVKDENGNKYFAHTLNNTVVAPPRMLIAFLENNLNEDGSIRIPEVLRPYMGGKAVIGK
;
A
#
# COMPACT_ATOMS: atom_id res chain seq x y z
N MET A 1 3.74 -9.36 4.87
CA MET A 1 4.34 -10.39 5.75
C MET A 1 4.51 -11.66 4.94
N ILE A 2 5.70 -12.23 4.90
CA ILE A 2 5.95 -13.53 4.24
C ILE A 2 5.36 -14.69 5.06
N ASP A 3 5.28 -15.87 4.46
CA ASP A 3 4.84 -17.08 5.15
C ASP A 3 5.92 -17.57 6.14
N ILE A 4 5.55 -17.78 7.41
CA ILE A 4 6.47 -18.31 8.43
C ILE A 4 6.96 -19.72 8.09
N LYS A 5 6.13 -20.54 7.42
CA LYS A 5 6.52 -21.86 6.96
C LYS A 5 7.59 -21.75 5.88
N PHE A 6 7.39 -20.84 4.89
CA PHE A 6 8.40 -20.59 3.86
C PHE A 6 9.73 -20.13 4.48
N LEU A 7 9.68 -19.22 5.46
CA LEU A 7 10.86 -18.73 6.15
C LEU A 7 11.63 -19.85 6.87
N ARG A 8 10.92 -20.74 7.58
CA ARG A 8 11.53 -21.89 8.25
C ARG A 8 12.20 -22.88 7.29
N GLU A 9 11.54 -23.13 6.15
CA GLU A 9 12.02 -24.08 5.15
C GLU A 9 13.15 -23.50 4.28
N ASN A 10 13.21 -22.18 4.15
CA ASN A 10 14.12 -21.46 3.24
C ASN A 10 14.81 -20.26 3.91
N PRO A 11 15.45 -20.39 5.07
CA PRO A 11 16.03 -19.24 5.79
C PRO A 11 17.12 -18.53 4.97
N ASP A 12 17.91 -19.26 4.20
CA ASP A 12 18.98 -18.69 3.38
C ASP A 12 18.43 -17.84 2.23
N ILE A 13 17.29 -18.18 1.65
CA ILE A 13 16.61 -17.37 0.64
C ILE A 13 16.14 -16.05 1.26
N VAL A 14 15.55 -16.10 2.47
CA VAL A 14 15.11 -14.91 3.18
C VAL A 14 16.29 -14.01 3.56
N LYS A 15 17.38 -14.58 4.08
CA LYS A 15 18.61 -13.84 4.39
C LYS A 15 19.20 -13.19 3.14
N LYS A 16 19.27 -13.93 2.02
CA LYS A 16 19.75 -13.38 0.74
C LYS A 16 18.87 -12.24 0.23
N ASN A 17 17.54 -12.36 0.39
CA ASN A 17 16.61 -11.29 0.03
C ASN A 17 16.83 -10.02 0.89
N ILE A 18 17.05 -10.17 2.20
CA ILE A 18 17.39 -9.07 3.10
C ILE A 18 18.67 -8.36 2.64
N GLN A 19 19.72 -9.12 2.30
CA GLN A 19 20.96 -8.57 1.75
C GLN A 19 20.73 -7.83 0.43
N ASN A 20 19.97 -8.42 -0.48
CA ASN A 20 19.62 -7.80 -1.76
C ASN A 20 18.87 -6.47 -1.59
N LYS A 21 18.14 -6.31 -0.47
CA LYS A 21 17.45 -5.06 -0.10
C LYS A 21 18.31 -4.11 0.74
N PHE A 22 19.58 -4.44 0.96
CA PHE A 22 20.53 -3.63 1.76
C PHE A 22 20.05 -3.35 3.20
N GLN A 23 19.41 -4.36 3.81
CA GLN A 23 18.84 -4.30 5.16
C GLN A 23 19.53 -5.30 6.12
N ASP A 24 20.86 -5.38 6.07
CA ASP A 24 21.66 -6.39 6.78
C ASP A 24 21.41 -6.41 8.30
N GLU A 25 20.96 -5.30 8.86
CA GLU A 25 20.56 -5.19 10.27
C GLU A 25 19.40 -6.13 10.65
N LYS A 26 18.61 -6.58 9.67
CA LYS A 26 17.48 -7.50 9.86
C LYS A 26 17.89 -8.98 9.78
N LEU A 27 19.12 -9.31 9.38
CA LEU A 27 19.58 -10.71 9.25
C LEU A 27 19.41 -11.53 10.53
N PRO A 28 19.75 -11.03 11.75
CA PRO A 28 19.57 -11.78 12.99
C PRO A 28 18.12 -12.16 13.28
N LEU A 29 17.15 -11.35 12.80
CA LEU A 29 15.73 -11.57 13.03
C LEU A 29 15.23 -12.88 12.41
N VAL A 30 15.88 -13.37 11.35
CA VAL A 30 15.50 -14.62 10.67
C VAL A 30 15.73 -15.81 11.61
N ASP A 31 16.89 -15.89 12.25
CA ASP A 31 17.19 -16.97 13.19
C ASP A 31 16.38 -16.83 14.48
N GLU A 32 16.22 -15.60 14.98
CA GLU A 32 15.41 -15.30 16.17
C GLU A 32 13.96 -15.74 16.00
N VAL A 33 13.33 -15.40 14.87
CA VAL A 33 11.92 -15.78 14.63
C VAL A 33 11.74 -17.27 14.47
N ILE A 34 12.71 -18.00 13.90
CA ILE A 34 12.68 -19.47 13.79
C ILE A 34 12.67 -20.10 15.17
N GLU A 35 13.55 -19.63 16.07
CA GLU A 35 13.62 -20.14 17.44
C GLU A 35 12.36 -19.81 18.26
N LEU A 36 11.81 -18.61 18.11
CA LEU A 36 10.58 -18.21 18.78
C LEU A 36 9.37 -19.01 18.26
N ASP A 37 9.25 -19.19 16.94
CA ASP A 37 8.19 -19.98 16.33
C ASP A 37 8.27 -21.46 16.76
N LYS A 38 9.49 -22.01 16.90
CA LYS A 38 9.67 -23.37 17.42
C LYS A 38 9.13 -23.47 18.85
N LYS A 39 9.52 -22.54 19.73
CA LYS A 39 9.04 -22.48 21.11
C LYS A 39 7.52 -22.30 21.18
N ALA A 40 6.95 -21.42 20.34
CA ALA A 40 5.50 -21.19 20.28
C ALA A 40 4.74 -22.49 19.93
N ARG A 41 5.21 -23.22 18.91
CA ARG A 41 4.61 -24.49 18.50
C ARG A 41 4.74 -25.58 19.56
N GLU A 42 5.90 -25.68 20.22
CA GLU A 42 6.12 -26.62 21.33
C GLU A 42 5.19 -26.30 22.52
N THR A 43 5.06 -25.01 22.88
CA THR A 43 4.17 -24.53 23.94
C THR A 43 2.69 -24.83 23.60
N GLN A 44 2.28 -24.54 22.37
CA GLN A 44 0.93 -24.83 21.89
C GLN A 44 0.63 -26.34 21.92
N GLN A 45 1.56 -27.16 21.45
CA GLN A 45 1.42 -28.62 21.47
C GLN A 45 1.24 -29.15 22.89
N GLU A 46 2.09 -28.71 23.85
CA GLU A 46 1.97 -29.08 25.27
C GLU A 46 0.60 -28.66 25.83
N ALA A 47 0.16 -27.44 25.56
CA ALA A 47 -1.15 -26.93 26.02
C ALA A 47 -2.29 -27.77 25.44
N ASP A 48 -2.27 -28.10 24.16
CA ASP A 48 -3.32 -28.89 23.50
C ASP A 48 -3.37 -30.33 24.01
N GLU A 49 -2.21 -30.97 24.22
CA GLU A 49 -2.12 -32.31 24.85
C GLU A 49 -2.70 -32.28 26.27
N LEU A 50 -2.40 -31.28 27.06
CA LEU A 50 -2.93 -31.13 28.41
C LEU A 50 -4.43 -30.83 28.41
N ARG A 51 -4.94 -30.01 27.50
CA ARG A 51 -6.38 -29.77 27.32
C ARG A 51 -7.12 -31.07 26.95
N ALA A 52 -6.55 -31.84 26.02
CA ALA A 52 -7.10 -33.15 25.63
C ALA A 52 -7.11 -34.12 26.82
N LYS A 53 -6.00 -34.20 27.57
CA LYS A 53 -5.88 -35.05 28.75
C LYS A 53 -6.88 -34.63 29.84
N LYS A 54 -6.99 -33.33 30.13
CA LYS A 54 -7.98 -32.77 31.09
C LYS A 54 -9.40 -33.18 30.73
N ASN A 55 -9.77 -33.08 29.46
CA ASN A 55 -11.11 -33.45 28.98
C ASN A 55 -11.40 -34.96 29.13
N LYS A 56 -10.38 -35.79 28.89
CA LYS A 56 -10.50 -37.24 29.05
C LYS A 56 -10.68 -37.63 30.53
N VAL A 57 -9.78 -37.19 31.38
CA VAL A 57 -9.72 -37.51 32.78
C VAL A 57 -10.96 -36.95 33.55
N SER A 58 -11.45 -35.76 33.14
CA SER A 58 -12.67 -35.19 33.72
C SER A 58 -13.92 -36.04 33.55
N LYS A 59 -14.00 -36.84 32.46
CA LYS A 59 -15.12 -37.74 32.23
C LYS A 59 -15.10 -38.96 33.18
N GLU A 60 -13.95 -39.31 33.71
CA GLU A 60 -13.78 -40.46 34.62
C GLU A 60 -14.30 -40.18 36.01
N ILE A 61 -14.30 -38.92 36.48
CA ILE A 61 -14.77 -38.52 37.82
C ILE A 61 -16.21 -38.99 38.05
N GLY A 62 -17.10 -38.74 37.08
CA GLY A 62 -18.50 -39.11 37.17
C GLY A 62 -18.69 -40.62 37.35
N ALA A 63 -17.92 -41.43 36.62
CA ALA A 63 -17.95 -42.88 36.70
C ALA A 63 -17.39 -43.42 38.02
N LEU A 64 -16.31 -42.80 38.53
CA LEU A 64 -15.70 -43.18 39.82
C LEU A 64 -16.64 -42.81 41.00
N MET A 65 -17.24 -41.64 40.96
CA MET A 65 -18.20 -41.21 41.97
C MET A 65 -19.47 -42.12 42.00
N ALA A 66 -19.98 -42.52 40.83
CA ALA A 66 -21.10 -43.44 40.72
C ALA A 66 -20.80 -44.82 41.29
N LYS A 67 -19.50 -45.27 41.24
CA LYS A 67 -19.02 -46.53 41.79
C LYS A 67 -18.65 -46.42 43.28
N GLY A 68 -18.78 -45.26 43.93
CA GLY A 68 -18.40 -45.06 45.34
C GLY A 68 -16.90 -44.93 45.61
N GLN A 69 -16.06 -44.85 44.56
CA GLN A 69 -14.59 -44.84 44.63
C GLN A 69 -14.08 -43.38 44.88
N LYS A 70 -14.37 -42.88 46.11
CA LYS A 70 -14.13 -41.46 46.50
C LYS A 70 -12.63 -41.11 46.50
N ASP A 71 -11.76 -41.98 46.95
CA ASP A 71 -10.31 -41.75 47.03
C ASP A 71 -9.68 -41.68 45.63
N GLU A 72 -10.14 -42.50 44.70
CA GLU A 72 -9.70 -42.46 43.30
C GLU A 72 -10.24 -41.23 42.60
N ALA A 73 -11.50 -40.82 42.86
CA ALA A 73 -12.05 -39.61 42.32
C ALA A 73 -11.31 -38.35 42.84
N GLN A 74 -10.81 -38.39 44.11
CA GLN A 74 -10.01 -37.28 44.64
C GLN A 74 -8.63 -37.18 43.93
N LYS A 75 -7.94 -38.30 43.69
CA LYS A 75 -6.68 -38.33 42.91
C LYS A 75 -6.85 -37.76 41.52
N VAL A 76 -7.95 -38.09 40.85
CA VAL A 76 -8.30 -37.55 39.53
C VAL A 76 -8.55 -36.05 39.60
N LYS A 77 -9.20 -35.54 40.63
CA LYS A 77 -9.37 -34.07 40.84
C LYS A 77 -8.04 -33.38 41.07
N ASP A 78 -7.15 -33.99 41.85
CA ASP A 78 -5.82 -33.42 42.11
C ASP A 78 -4.96 -33.39 40.80
N GLU A 79 -5.06 -34.43 39.96
CA GLU A 79 -4.42 -34.43 38.65
C GLU A 79 -4.98 -33.34 37.72
N ILE A 80 -6.30 -33.14 37.70
CA ILE A 80 -6.93 -32.08 36.92
C ILE A 80 -6.48 -30.70 37.41
N ALA A 81 -6.33 -30.52 38.75
CA ALA A 81 -5.82 -29.27 39.29
C ALA A 81 -4.39 -28.97 38.85
N GLN A 82 -3.52 -29.99 38.85
CA GLN A 82 -2.13 -29.86 38.33
C GLN A 82 -2.11 -29.53 36.84
N ILE A 83 -2.91 -30.24 36.03
CA ILE A 83 -3.04 -29.97 34.60
C ILE A 83 -3.54 -28.53 34.35
N SER A 84 -4.56 -28.11 35.10
CA SER A 84 -5.11 -26.74 34.98
C SER A 84 -4.06 -25.68 35.31
N ALA A 85 -3.33 -25.85 36.42
CA ALA A 85 -2.28 -24.92 36.82
C ALA A 85 -1.15 -24.83 35.75
N ARG A 86 -0.85 -25.94 35.06
CA ARG A 86 0.13 -25.90 33.96
C ARG A 86 -0.43 -25.18 32.74
N ILE A 87 -1.67 -25.42 32.37
CA ILE A 87 -2.35 -24.72 31.26
C ILE A 87 -2.38 -23.19 31.53
N ASP A 88 -2.70 -22.79 32.76
CA ASP A 88 -2.75 -21.37 33.17
C ASP A 88 -1.38 -20.65 33.03
N VAL A 89 -0.27 -21.40 33.02
CA VAL A 89 1.08 -20.88 32.75
C VAL A 89 1.39 -20.86 31.24
N LEU A 90 0.94 -21.90 30.51
CA LEU A 90 1.25 -22.05 29.09
C LEU A 90 0.47 -21.07 28.22
N GLU A 91 -0.79 -20.78 28.52
CA GLU A 91 -1.64 -19.90 27.72
C GLU A 91 -1.07 -18.45 27.58
N PRO A 92 -0.65 -17.78 28.68
CA PRO A 92 0.00 -16.48 28.56
C PRO A 92 1.34 -16.55 27.81
N LEU A 93 2.10 -17.63 28.01
CA LEU A 93 3.38 -17.83 27.31
C LEU A 93 3.17 -18.04 25.82
N GLU A 94 2.17 -18.84 25.41
CA GLU A 94 1.78 -19.03 24.01
C GLU A 94 1.46 -17.69 23.36
N ALA A 95 0.59 -16.88 23.99
CA ALA A 95 0.20 -15.56 23.49
C ALA A 95 1.41 -14.60 23.37
N GLU A 96 2.31 -14.60 24.36
CA GLU A 96 3.53 -13.78 24.32
C GLU A 96 4.46 -14.19 23.16
N LEU A 97 4.65 -15.50 22.96
CA LEU A 97 5.50 -16.02 21.89
C LEU A 97 4.91 -15.72 20.50
N GLU A 98 3.60 -15.92 20.34
CA GLU A 98 2.90 -15.58 19.09
C GLU A 98 3.01 -14.10 18.75
N GLU A 99 2.86 -13.21 19.75
CA GLU A 99 3.03 -11.78 19.54
C GLU A 99 4.46 -11.42 19.13
N LYS A 100 5.48 -12.00 19.78
CA LYS A 100 6.89 -11.79 19.40
C LYS A 100 7.17 -12.27 17.97
N VAL A 101 6.70 -13.46 17.62
CA VAL A 101 6.82 -13.99 16.23
C VAL A 101 6.16 -13.04 15.25
N LYS A 102 4.93 -12.62 15.52
CA LYS A 102 4.19 -11.68 14.67
C LYS A 102 4.95 -10.36 14.48
N ASN A 103 5.46 -9.78 15.57
CA ASN A 103 6.18 -8.49 15.51
C ASN A 103 7.44 -8.59 14.65
N ILE A 104 8.23 -9.65 14.76
CA ILE A 104 9.40 -9.87 13.90
C ILE A 104 8.98 -10.10 12.45
N MET A 105 7.98 -10.95 12.20
CA MET A 105 7.47 -11.21 10.86
C MET A 105 6.92 -9.94 10.17
N MET A 106 6.46 -8.96 10.94
CA MET A 106 5.97 -7.68 10.40
C MET A 106 7.09 -6.77 9.90
N VAL A 107 8.35 -6.97 10.31
CA VAL A 107 9.51 -6.17 9.88
C VAL A 107 10.42 -6.88 8.89
N ILE A 108 10.30 -8.21 8.75
CA ILE A 108 11.00 -8.96 7.70
C ILE A 108 10.40 -8.59 6.34
N PRO A 109 11.22 -8.13 5.36
CA PRO A 109 10.71 -7.70 4.07
C PRO A 109 10.16 -8.85 3.24
N ASN A 110 9.21 -8.54 2.35
CA ASN A 110 8.70 -9.49 1.37
C ASN A 110 9.79 -9.95 0.41
N ILE A 111 9.63 -11.14 -0.16
CA ILE A 111 10.57 -11.65 -1.16
C ILE A 111 10.36 -10.90 -2.47
N ILE A 112 11.41 -10.29 -2.98
CA ILE A 112 11.36 -9.55 -4.25
C ILE A 112 11.29 -10.51 -5.44
N ASP A 113 10.63 -10.06 -6.51
CA ASP A 113 10.58 -10.80 -7.77
C ASP A 113 12.01 -10.95 -8.35
N PRO A 114 12.37 -12.10 -8.92
CA PRO A 114 13.70 -12.34 -9.50
C PRO A 114 14.10 -11.35 -10.60
N SER A 115 13.14 -10.68 -11.24
CA SER A 115 13.40 -9.67 -12.27
C SER A 115 13.73 -8.28 -11.72
N VAL A 116 13.60 -8.06 -10.41
CA VAL A 116 13.91 -6.77 -9.77
C VAL A 116 15.41 -6.50 -9.85
N PRO A 117 15.84 -5.37 -10.40
CA PRO A 117 17.25 -5.00 -10.45
C PRO A 117 17.81 -4.81 -9.03
N ILE A 118 19.03 -5.30 -8.80
CA ILE A 118 19.70 -5.12 -7.52
C ILE A 118 20.41 -3.77 -7.50
N GLY A 119 19.99 -2.90 -6.59
CA GLY A 119 20.52 -1.56 -6.43
C GLY A 119 20.26 -1.03 -5.05
N LYS A 120 21.07 -0.07 -4.59
CA LYS A 120 21.07 0.42 -3.21
C LYS A 120 19.94 1.42 -2.95
N ASP A 121 19.65 2.28 -3.90
CA ASP A 121 18.70 3.39 -3.77
C ASP A 121 18.10 3.76 -5.14
N ASP A 122 17.19 4.74 -5.17
CA ASP A 122 16.44 5.20 -6.32
C ASP A 122 17.31 5.62 -7.52
N SER A 123 18.56 6.04 -7.29
CA SER A 123 19.51 6.39 -8.37
C SER A 123 19.88 5.20 -9.25
N MET A 124 19.63 3.98 -8.78
CA MET A 124 19.88 2.71 -9.47
C MET A 124 18.63 2.09 -10.11
N ASN A 125 17.50 2.80 -10.08
CA ASN A 125 16.30 2.40 -10.80
C ASN A 125 16.54 2.35 -12.29
N VAL A 126 15.90 1.41 -12.99
CA VAL A 126 16.18 1.12 -14.39
C VAL A 126 15.06 1.61 -15.30
N GLU A 127 15.38 2.51 -16.23
CA GLU A 127 14.44 2.93 -17.28
C GLU A 127 14.07 1.74 -18.17
N ILE A 128 12.77 1.48 -18.30
CA ILE A 128 12.25 0.37 -19.11
C ILE A 128 11.84 0.87 -20.49
N GLU A 129 11.00 1.89 -20.55
CA GLU A 129 10.45 2.38 -21.81
C GLU A 129 10.02 3.85 -21.72
N LYS A 130 10.08 4.55 -22.85
CA LYS A 130 9.58 5.92 -23.03
C LYS A 130 8.38 5.92 -23.96
N PHE A 131 7.40 6.73 -23.62
CA PHE A 131 6.14 6.88 -24.35
C PHE A 131 5.95 8.34 -24.74
N GLY A 132 5.99 8.62 -26.04
CA GLY A 132 5.94 9.98 -26.60
C GLY A 132 7.28 10.69 -26.59
N ASP A 133 7.37 11.69 -27.45
CA ASP A 133 8.62 12.43 -27.66
C ASP A 133 8.70 13.63 -26.70
N PRO A 134 9.76 13.71 -25.87
CA PRO A 134 10.00 14.86 -25.04
C PRO A 134 10.20 16.12 -25.89
N PHE A 135 9.48 17.18 -25.60
CA PHE A 135 9.59 18.46 -26.30
C PHE A 135 10.02 19.56 -25.32
N VAL A 136 10.84 20.48 -25.79
CA VAL A 136 11.20 21.71 -25.06
C VAL A 136 10.89 22.89 -25.98
N PRO A 137 9.97 23.79 -25.59
CA PRO A 137 9.67 24.95 -26.42
C PRO A 137 10.81 25.95 -26.48
N ASP A 138 10.80 26.83 -27.47
CA ASP A 138 11.82 27.89 -27.65
C ASP A 138 11.67 29.09 -26.72
N PHE A 139 10.67 29.06 -25.83
CA PHE A 139 10.43 30.08 -24.79
C PHE A 139 10.69 29.51 -23.39
N GLU A 140 10.97 30.40 -22.44
CA GLU A 140 11.17 30.05 -21.05
C GLU A 140 9.86 29.63 -20.38
N ILE A 141 9.86 28.48 -19.73
CA ILE A 141 8.74 27.98 -18.95
C ILE A 141 8.92 28.43 -17.49
N PRO A 142 8.02 29.29 -16.95
CA PRO A 142 8.08 29.71 -15.55
C PRO A 142 7.86 28.55 -14.60
N TYR A 143 8.17 28.76 -13.32
CA TYR A 143 7.85 27.79 -12.29
C TYR A 143 6.32 27.58 -12.19
N HIS A 144 5.86 26.39 -11.87
CA HIS A 144 4.43 26.05 -11.92
C HIS A 144 3.56 26.98 -11.04
N THR A 145 4.07 27.44 -9.88
CA THR A 145 3.32 28.40 -9.06
C THR A 145 3.18 29.75 -9.73
N GLU A 146 4.21 30.22 -10.44
CA GLU A 146 4.15 31.49 -11.18
C GLU A 146 3.13 31.43 -12.32
N ILE A 147 3.03 30.27 -13.01
CA ILE A 147 2.01 30.04 -14.01
C ILE A 147 0.62 30.11 -13.38
N MET A 148 0.41 29.42 -12.26
CA MET A 148 -0.86 29.42 -11.56
C MET A 148 -1.22 30.80 -10.98
N GLU A 149 -0.25 31.55 -10.43
CA GLU A 149 -0.45 32.89 -9.89
C GLU A 149 -0.86 33.87 -10.99
N LYS A 150 -0.23 33.84 -12.17
CA LYS A 150 -0.63 34.65 -13.33
C LYS A 150 -2.07 34.40 -13.77
N LEU A 151 -2.57 33.19 -13.55
CA LEU A 151 -3.95 32.77 -13.84
C LEU A 151 -4.91 33.02 -12.65
N ASN A 152 -4.46 33.66 -11.56
CA ASN A 152 -5.19 33.79 -10.30
C ASN A 152 -5.71 32.43 -9.78
N GLY A 153 -4.94 31.35 -10.00
CA GLY A 153 -5.34 29.97 -9.80
C GLY A 153 -4.80 29.32 -8.52
N ILE A 154 -3.93 30.01 -7.76
CA ILE A 154 -3.35 29.48 -6.52
C ILE A 154 -3.16 30.59 -5.49
N ASP A 155 -3.36 30.28 -4.20
CA ASP A 155 -3.05 31.17 -3.07
C ASP A 155 -2.36 30.36 -1.96
N LEU A 156 -1.05 30.42 -1.93
CA LEU A 156 -0.21 29.75 -0.93
C LEU A 156 -0.11 30.55 0.37
N ASP A 157 -0.22 31.89 0.29
CA ASP A 157 -0.10 32.77 1.46
C ASP A 157 -1.29 32.63 2.40
N SER A 158 -2.51 32.58 1.87
CA SER A 158 -3.70 32.31 2.66
C SER A 158 -3.69 30.87 3.21
N ALA A 159 -3.24 29.89 2.43
CA ALA A 159 -3.12 28.52 2.90
C ALA A 159 -2.15 28.40 4.08
N ARG A 160 -1.02 29.11 4.02
CA ARG A 160 -0.03 29.17 5.13
C ARG A 160 -0.64 29.75 6.42
N LYS A 161 -1.48 30.78 6.32
CA LYS A 161 -2.16 31.36 7.48
C LYS A 161 -3.18 30.41 8.11
N VAL A 162 -3.86 29.59 7.29
CA VAL A 162 -4.93 28.70 7.73
C VAL A 162 -4.41 27.36 8.25
N ALA A 163 -3.45 26.77 7.56
CA ALA A 163 -3.03 25.37 7.78
C ALA A 163 -1.51 25.17 7.91
N GLY A 164 -0.71 26.19 7.64
CA GLY A 164 0.75 26.09 7.61
C GLY A 164 1.30 25.83 6.20
N ASN A 165 2.59 25.51 6.14
CA ASN A 165 3.25 25.16 4.88
C ASN A 165 2.77 23.77 4.38
N GLY A 166 2.88 23.53 3.07
CA GLY A 166 2.48 22.25 2.47
C GLY A 166 0.98 22.10 2.23
N PHE A 167 0.25 23.22 2.23
CA PHE A 167 -1.16 23.33 1.85
C PHE A 167 -1.35 24.39 0.76
N TYR A 168 -2.47 24.38 0.09
CA TYR A 168 -2.79 25.30 -1.00
C TYR A 168 -4.28 25.63 -1.06
N TYR A 169 -4.60 26.79 -1.65
CA TYR A 169 -5.90 27.02 -2.26
C TYR A 169 -5.72 26.99 -3.76
N LEU A 170 -6.52 26.21 -4.48
CA LEU A 170 -6.69 26.32 -5.92
C LEU A 170 -7.97 27.08 -6.22
N MET A 171 -7.93 27.91 -7.25
CA MET A 171 -9.03 28.81 -7.61
C MET A 171 -9.28 28.86 -9.11
N GLY A 172 -10.46 29.34 -9.50
CA GLY A 172 -10.81 29.61 -10.89
C GLY A 172 -10.62 28.43 -11.84
N ASP A 173 -10.04 28.69 -12.99
CA ASP A 173 -9.82 27.66 -14.01
C ASP A 173 -8.78 26.62 -13.61
N ILE A 174 -7.83 26.91 -12.71
CA ILE A 174 -6.88 25.92 -12.18
C ILE A 174 -7.60 24.93 -11.25
N ALA A 175 -8.47 25.40 -10.36
CA ALA A 175 -9.30 24.51 -9.54
C ALA A 175 -10.24 23.63 -10.41
N ARG A 176 -10.79 24.23 -11.48
CA ARG A 176 -11.59 23.47 -12.43
C ARG A 176 -10.77 22.42 -13.17
N LEU A 177 -9.56 22.77 -13.61
CA LEU A 177 -8.63 21.84 -14.27
C LEU A 177 -8.29 20.66 -13.35
N HIS A 178 -7.99 20.94 -12.08
CA HIS A 178 -7.75 19.91 -11.06
C HIS A 178 -8.93 18.92 -10.96
N SER A 179 -10.15 19.43 -10.83
CA SER A 179 -11.37 18.61 -10.77
C SER A 179 -11.66 17.89 -12.08
N ALA A 180 -11.37 18.53 -13.22
CA ALA A 180 -11.55 17.95 -14.55
C ALA A 180 -10.64 16.74 -14.78
N VAL A 181 -9.38 16.83 -14.37
CA VAL A 181 -8.42 15.71 -14.45
C VAL A 181 -8.87 14.51 -13.62
N LEU A 182 -9.36 14.73 -12.40
CA LEU A 182 -9.90 13.66 -11.54
C LEU A 182 -11.17 13.04 -12.11
N SER A 183 -12.08 13.85 -12.65
CA SER A 183 -13.31 13.37 -13.26
C SER A 183 -13.04 12.55 -14.52
N TYR A 184 -12.12 13.02 -15.35
CA TYR A 184 -11.66 12.28 -16.52
C TYR A 184 -10.99 10.96 -16.12
N ALA A 185 -10.09 10.97 -15.15
CA ALA A 185 -9.40 9.76 -14.67
C ALA A 185 -10.38 8.72 -14.10
N ARG A 186 -11.41 9.17 -13.36
CA ARG A 186 -12.48 8.29 -12.89
C ARG A 186 -13.19 7.59 -14.04
N ASP A 187 -13.66 8.36 -15.02
CA ASP A 187 -14.43 7.82 -16.16
C ASP A 187 -13.54 6.92 -17.03
N PHE A 188 -12.29 7.31 -17.26
CA PHE A 188 -11.26 6.53 -17.92
C PHE A 188 -11.06 5.13 -17.30
N MET A 189 -11.10 5.03 -15.97
CA MET A 189 -10.96 3.75 -15.28
C MET A 189 -12.26 2.93 -15.30
N ILE A 190 -13.42 3.58 -15.21
CA ILE A 190 -14.72 2.91 -15.35
C ILE A 190 -14.83 2.27 -16.74
N ASP A 191 -14.45 2.99 -17.79
CA ASP A 191 -14.45 2.50 -19.18
C ASP A 191 -13.49 1.32 -19.39
N ARG A 192 -12.48 1.16 -18.54
CA ARG A 192 -11.56 0.02 -18.50
C ARG A 192 -12.03 -1.13 -17.60
N GLY A 193 -13.27 -1.09 -17.12
CA GLY A 193 -13.89 -2.16 -16.35
C GLY A 193 -13.57 -2.16 -14.85
N PHE A 194 -13.02 -1.07 -14.31
CA PHE A 194 -12.83 -0.92 -12.86
C PHE A 194 -14.13 -0.44 -12.20
N THR A 195 -14.48 -1.07 -11.11
CA THR A 195 -15.60 -0.63 -10.27
C THR A 195 -15.21 0.60 -9.48
N TYR A 196 -15.90 1.72 -9.73
CA TYR A 196 -15.71 2.95 -8.94
C TYR A 196 -16.34 2.82 -7.57
N CYS A 197 -15.60 3.18 -6.52
CA CYS A 197 -16.08 3.20 -5.15
C CYS A 197 -15.60 4.46 -4.41
N ILE A 198 -16.36 4.86 -3.41
CA ILE A 198 -16.02 5.91 -2.44
C ILE A 198 -15.79 5.21 -1.09
N PRO A 199 -14.52 5.08 -0.65
CA PRO A 199 -14.19 4.36 0.57
C PRO A 199 -14.21 5.30 1.79
N PRO A 200 -14.17 4.76 3.02
CA PRO A 200 -13.87 5.55 4.22
C PRO A 200 -12.51 6.26 4.10
N TYR A 201 -12.43 7.52 4.54
CA TYR A 201 -11.19 8.30 4.53
C TYR A 201 -10.43 8.24 5.87
N MET A 202 -10.99 7.54 6.83
CA MET A 202 -10.36 7.19 8.11
C MET A 202 -10.42 5.68 8.30
N ILE A 203 -9.32 5.10 8.76
CA ILE A 203 -9.16 3.65 8.93
C ILE A 203 -8.57 3.33 10.29
N ARG A 204 -8.85 2.12 10.79
CA ARG A 204 -8.33 1.63 12.07
C ARG A 204 -6.87 1.20 11.95
N SER A 205 -6.16 1.18 13.08
CA SER A 205 -4.76 0.75 13.18
C SER A 205 -4.50 -0.63 12.57
N GLU A 206 -5.43 -1.56 12.70
CA GLU A 206 -5.31 -2.90 12.12
C GLU A 206 -5.24 -2.87 10.58
N VAL A 207 -6.01 -1.99 9.94
CA VAL A 207 -5.93 -1.80 8.48
C VAL A 207 -4.62 -1.13 8.11
N VAL A 208 -4.20 -0.08 8.86
CA VAL A 208 -2.93 0.62 8.60
C VAL A 208 -1.76 -0.36 8.62
N THR A 209 -1.63 -1.13 9.71
CA THR A 209 -0.54 -2.12 9.86
C THR A 209 -0.66 -3.30 8.88
N GLY A 210 -1.85 -3.51 8.32
CA GLY A 210 -2.07 -4.50 7.28
C GLY A 210 -1.55 -4.08 5.90
N VAL A 211 -1.59 -2.78 5.58
CA VAL A 211 -1.29 -2.27 4.23
C VAL A 211 0.10 -1.66 4.09
N MET A 212 0.77 -1.29 5.19
CA MET A 212 2.09 -0.67 5.16
C MET A 212 3.00 -1.17 6.28
N SER A 213 4.30 -0.82 6.21
CA SER A 213 5.25 -1.06 7.28
C SER A 213 5.07 -0.07 8.44
N PHE A 214 5.62 -0.40 9.63
CA PHE A 214 5.60 0.51 10.76
C PHE A 214 6.37 1.81 10.51
N ALA A 215 7.48 1.74 9.75
CA ALA A 215 8.26 2.91 9.39
C ALA A 215 7.46 3.87 8.48
N GLU A 216 6.79 3.33 7.46
CA GLU A 216 5.90 4.12 6.60
C GLU A 216 4.73 4.72 7.38
N MET A 217 4.14 3.97 8.31
CA MET A 217 3.06 4.45 9.17
C MET A 217 3.50 5.69 9.98
N ASP A 218 4.66 5.65 10.64
CA ASP A 218 5.17 6.79 11.44
C ASP A 218 5.48 8.01 10.56
N ALA A 219 6.07 7.78 9.39
CA ALA A 219 6.46 8.85 8.47
C ALA A 219 5.27 9.52 7.76
N MET A 220 4.19 8.76 7.52
CA MET A 220 3.10 9.18 6.63
C MET A 220 1.79 9.52 7.37
N MET A 221 1.36 8.71 8.36
CA MET A 221 -0.02 8.70 8.80
C MET A 221 -0.33 9.75 9.87
N TYR A 222 -1.41 10.53 9.67
CA TYR A 222 -2.03 11.31 10.74
C TYR A 222 -2.98 10.45 11.57
N LYS A 223 -2.79 10.44 12.88
CA LYS A 223 -3.67 9.78 13.84
C LYS A 223 -4.65 10.77 14.44
N ILE A 224 -5.91 10.37 14.62
CA ILE A 224 -6.92 11.13 15.37
C ILE A 224 -6.67 10.90 16.86
N GLU A 225 -6.51 11.98 17.61
CA GLU A 225 -6.29 11.93 19.04
C GLU A 225 -7.54 11.36 19.77
N GLY A 226 -7.31 10.41 20.68
CA GLY A 226 -8.37 9.75 21.44
C GLY A 226 -9.15 8.66 20.71
N GLU A 227 -8.84 8.42 19.42
CA GLU A 227 -9.55 7.46 18.59
C GLU A 227 -8.58 6.42 17.99
N ASP A 228 -9.08 5.19 17.71
CA ASP A 228 -8.35 4.24 16.87
C ASP A 228 -8.66 4.51 15.40
N LEU A 229 -8.35 5.74 14.94
CA LEU A 229 -8.57 6.17 13.57
C LEU A 229 -7.34 6.94 13.05
N TYR A 230 -7.06 6.74 11.75
CA TYR A 230 -6.00 7.37 11.01
C TYR A 230 -6.56 7.92 9.68
N LEU A 231 -6.16 9.12 9.30
CA LEU A 231 -6.46 9.66 7.98
C LEU A 231 -5.68 8.87 6.92
N ILE A 232 -6.35 8.51 5.82
CA ILE A 232 -5.70 7.75 4.75
C ILE A 232 -4.64 8.59 4.01
N GLY A 233 -3.51 7.97 3.69
CA GLY A 233 -2.50 8.54 2.79
C GLY A 233 -2.76 8.24 1.31
N THR A 234 -3.71 7.34 1.03
CA THR A 234 -4.18 6.90 -0.29
C THR A 234 -5.45 6.08 -0.11
N SER A 235 -6.35 6.08 -1.10
CA SER A 235 -7.55 5.23 -1.08
C SER A 235 -7.24 3.73 -1.17
N GLU A 236 -6.04 3.35 -1.63
CA GLU A 236 -5.56 1.96 -1.56
C GLU A 236 -5.79 1.37 -0.17
N HIS A 237 -5.42 2.10 0.88
CA HIS A 237 -5.51 1.63 2.26
C HIS A 237 -6.93 1.16 2.61
N SER A 238 -7.92 2.00 2.31
CA SER A 238 -9.32 1.68 2.55
C SER A 238 -9.87 0.61 1.60
N MET A 239 -9.49 0.66 0.33
CA MET A 239 -9.97 -0.30 -0.67
C MET A 239 -9.46 -1.71 -0.39
N ILE A 240 -8.19 -1.86 0.00
CA ILE A 240 -7.64 -3.16 0.44
C ILE A 240 -8.25 -3.56 1.79
N GLY A 241 -8.38 -2.60 2.72
CA GLY A 241 -9.03 -2.81 4.01
C GLY A 241 -10.47 -3.33 3.93
N LYS A 242 -11.19 -3.04 2.83
CA LYS A 242 -12.53 -3.60 2.55
C LYS A 242 -12.57 -5.13 2.63
N PHE A 243 -11.45 -5.78 2.33
CA PHE A 243 -11.35 -7.24 2.28
C PHE A 243 -10.82 -7.88 3.59
N ILE A 244 -10.62 -7.10 4.66
CA ILE A 244 -10.14 -7.65 5.94
C ILE A 244 -11.04 -8.79 6.42
N ASP A 245 -10.44 -9.89 6.91
CA ASP A 245 -11.11 -11.09 7.43
C ASP A 245 -12.09 -11.78 6.45
N THR A 246 -11.86 -11.64 5.15
CA THR A 246 -12.74 -12.25 4.15
C THR A 246 -12.26 -13.62 3.68
N MET A 247 -13.23 -14.47 3.34
CA MET A 247 -13.06 -15.66 2.55
C MET A 247 -13.76 -15.44 1.20
N ASN A 248 -12.97 -15.15 0.18
CA ASN A 248 -13.47 -14.84 -1.15
C ASN A 248 -13.63 -16.13 -1.97
N ASP A 249 -14.63 -16.13 -2.83
CA ASP A 249 -14.82 -17.17 -3.84
C ASP A 249 -13.88 -16.88 -5.02
N GLU A 250 -13.06 -17.85 -5.40
CA GLU A 250 -12.12 -17.73 -6.52
C GLU A 250 -12.80 -17.33 -7.83
N ALA A 251 -14.02 -17.83 -8.07
CA ALA A 251 -14.80 -17.51 -9.28
C ALA A 251 -15.17 -16.01 -9.40
N LYS A 252 -15.06 -15.25 -8.30
CA LYS A 252 -15.34 -13.80 -8.30
C LYS A 252 -14.09 -12.93 -8.50
N LEU A 253 -12.91 -13.54 -8.55
CA LEU A 253 -11.69 -12.82 -8.83
C LEU A 253 -11.51 -12.59 -10.34
N PRO A 254 -10.85 -11.51 -10.74
CA PRO A 254 -10.26 -10.47 -9.89
C PRO A 254 -11.27 -9.42 -9.44
N TYR A 255 -11.04 -8.80 -8.26
CA TYR A 255 -11.69 -7.54 -7.93
C TYR A 255 -10.83 -6.39 -8.42
N THR A 256 -11.40 -5.55 -9.27
CA THR A 256 -10.76 -4.36 -9.83
C THR A 256 -11.53 -3.13 -9.35
N LEU A 257 -10.92 -2.35 -8.45
CA LEU A 257 -11.54 -1.17 -7.88
C LEU A 257 -10.75 0.08 -8.21
N THR A 258 -11.46 1.18 -8.43
CA THR A 258 -10.87 2.52 -8.56
C THR A 258 -11.58 3.50 -7.65
N SER A 259 -10.85 4.47 -7.12
CA SER A 259 -11.39 5.42 -6.16
C SER A 259 -10.72 6.78 -6.26
N TYR A 260 -11.52 7.81 -6.19
CA TYR A 260 -11.10 9.15 -5.84
C TYR A 260 -11.11 9.31 -4.32
N SER A 261 -10.06 9.92 -3.77
CA SER A 261 -10.04 10.33 -2.38
C SER A 261 -9.14 11.53 -2.11
N PRO A 262 -9.40 12.30 -1.04
CA PRO A 262 -8.37 13.08 -0.40
C PRO A 262 -7.30 12.13 0.18
N CYS A 263 -6.07 12.62 0.24
CA CYS A 263 -4.92 11.93 0.80
C CYS A 263 -4.22 12.86 1.78
N PHE A 264 -3.84 12.34 2.94
CA PHE A 264 -3.20 13.10 4.00
C PHE A 264 -1.87 12.47 4.36
N ARG A 265 -0.76 13.23 4.24
CA ARG A 265 0.58 12.72 4.52
C ARG A 265 1.38 13.71 5.36
N LYS A 266 2.03 13.21 6.43
CA LYS A 266 2.93 14.01 7.26
C LYS A 266 4.18 14.47 6.50
N GLU A 267 4.59 13.73 5.45
CA GLU A 267 5.82 13.99 4.67
C GLU A 267 7.06 14.17 5.58
N LYS A 268 7.13 13.40 6.68
CA LYS A 268 8.18 13.51 7.68
C LYS A 268 9.52 13.03 7.10
N GLY A 269 10.54 13.90 7.17
CA GLY A 269 11.88 13.59 6.66
C GLY A 269 12.12 13.93 5.19
N ALA A 270 11.12 14.52 4.52
CA ALA A 270 11.29 15.02 3.15
C ALA A 270 12.02 16.36 3.17
N HIS A 271 13.13 16.48 2.44
CA HIS A 271 13.92 17.71 2.30
C HIS A 271 14.38 17.91 0.86
N GLY A 272 14.31 19.16 0.33
CA GLY A 272 14.84 19.49 -0.99
C GLY A 272 14.20 20.71 -1.66
N ILE A 273 14.75 21.11 -2.81
CA ILE A 273 14.29 22.26 -3.63
C ILE A 273 12.85 22.02 -4.16
N GLU A 274 12.44 20.76 -4.27
CA GLU A 274 11.10 20.37 -4.75
C GLU A 274 9.98 20.59 -3.73
N GLU A 275 10.29 21.05 -2.52
CA GLU A 275 9.32 21.40 -1.47
C GLU A 275 8.51 22.67 -1.78
N ARG A 276 8.93 23.46 -2.78
CA ARG A 276 8.19 24.66 -3.18
C ARG A 276 6.99 24.31 -4.03
N GLY A 277 5.89 25.02 -3.79
CA GLY A 277 4.67 24.90 -4.58
C GLY A 277 3.84 23.69 -4.18
N VAL A 278 3.41 22.89 -5.16
CA VAL A 278 2.47 21.77 -4.96
C VAL A 278 3.09 20.39 -5.20
N TYR A 279 4.41 20.29 -5.33
CA TYR A 279 5.08 19.01 -5.60
C TYR A 279 4.99 18.05 -4.40
N ARG A 280 5.23 18.57 -3.18
CA ARG A 280 5.17 17.81 -1.92
C ARG A 280 4.35 18.56 -0.89
N ILE A 281 3.21 17.97 -0.56
CA ILE A 281 2.15 18.63 0.22
C ILE A 281 1.50 17.64 1.19
N HIS A 282 0.93 18.17 2.28
CA HIS A 282 0.30 17.37 3.34
C HIS A 282 -1.10 16.89 3.00
N GLN A 283 -1.80 17.61 2.11
CA GLN A 283 -3.15 17.27 1.66
C GLN A 283 -3.21 17.39 0.15
N PHE A 284 -3.66 16.34 -0.52
CA PHE A 284 -3.88 16.31 -1.96
C PHE A 284 -5.01 15.35 -2.30
N GLU A 285 -5.37 15.27 -3.54
CA GLU A 285 -6.41 14.35 -4.04
C GLU A 285 -5.79 13.39 -5.05
N LYS A 286 -6.34 12.19 -5.10
CA LYS A 286 -5.79 11.12 -5.96
C LYS A 286 -6.91 10.22 -6.47
N GLN A 287 -6.85 9.88 -7.75
CA GLN A 287 -7.53 8.71 -8.31
C GLN A 287 -6.57 7.53 -8.24
N GLU A 288 -7.00 6.47 -7.60
CA GLU A 288 -6.23 5.24 -7.36
C GLU A 288 -6.91 4.04 -8.01
N MET A 289 -6.16 3.00 -8.31
CA MET A 289 -6.66 1.71 -8.73
C MET A 289 -6.01 0.59 -7.93
N ILE A 290 -6.81 -0.43 -7.57
CA ILE A 290 -6.33 -1.65 -6.93
C ILE A 290 -6.85 -2.89 -7.65
N VAL A 291 -6.10 -3.97 -7.50
CA VAL A 291 -6.52 -5.32 -7.91
C VAL A 291 -6.31 -6.29 -6.76
N VAL A 292 -7.31 -7.14 -6.53
CA VAL A 292 -7.21 -8.34 -5.69
C VAL A 292 -7.43 -9.53 -6.61
N CYS A 293 -6.41 -10.37 -6.79
CA CYS A 293 -6.41 -11.41 -7.81
C CYS A 293 -5.77 -12.71 -7.32
N LYS A 294 -5.79 -13.70 -8.19
CA LYS A 294 -5.04 -14.96 -8.01
C LYS A 294 -3.53 -14.70 -8.12
N PRO A 295 -2.69 -15.49 -7.42
CA PRO A 295 -1.24 -15.36 -7.51
C PRO A 295 -0.69 -15.40 -8.94
N GLU A 296 -1.17 -16.32 -9.78
CA GLU A 296 -0.73 -16.50 -11.17
C GLU A 296 -1.11 -15.35 -12.10
N GLU A 297 -2.10 -14.55 -11.74
CA GLU A 297 -2.54 -13.37 -12.51
C GLU A 297 -1.77 -12.09 -12.14
N SER A 298 -1.01 -12.12 -11.07
CA SER A 298 -0.37 -10.96 -10.46
C SER A 298 0.53 -10.19 -11.44
N LYS A 299 1.34 -10.91 -12.24
CA LYS A 299 2.21 -10.29 -13.23
C LYS A 299 1.42 -9.57 -14.34
N MET A 300 0.39 -10.21 -14.87
CA MET A 300 -0.47 -9.62 -15.91
C MET A 300 -1.15 -8.34 -15.41
N TRP A 301 -1.66 -8.36 -14.16
CA TRP A 301 -2.30 -7.18 -13.58
C TRP A 301 -1.30 -6.07 -13.29
N TYR A 302 -0.09 -6.39 -12.86
CA TYR A 302 0.99 -5.42 -12.69
C TYR A 302 1.26 -4.66 -13.99
N ASP A 303 1.42 -5.38 -15.11
CA ASP A 303 1.66 -4.78 -16.42
C ASP A 303 0.48 -3.91 -16.88
N LYS A 304 -0.77 -4.34 -16.66
CA LYS A 304 -1.97 -3.54 -16.97
C LYS A 304 -2.09 -2.27 -16.12
N LEU A 305 -1.71 -2.34 -14.84
CA LEU A 305 -1.87 -1.19 -13.94
C LEU A 305 -0.95 -0.04 -14.32
N TRP A 306 0.34 -0.27 -14.53
CA TRP A 306 1.23 0.83 -14.93
C TRP A 306 0.89 1.33 -16.35
N GLN A 307 0.46 0.46 -17.27
CA GLN A 307 0.01 0.86 -18.60
C GLN A 307 -1.20 1.80 -18.56
N ASN A 308 -2.15 1.59 -17.66
CA ASN A 308 -3.29 2.50 -17.49
C ASN A 308 -2.85 3.93 -17.16
N THR A 309 -1.84 4.10 -16.31
CA THR A 309 -1.29 5.43 -16.00
C THR A 309 -0.58 6.04 -17.21
N VAL A 310 0.23 5.25 -17.90
CA VAL A 310 0.89 5.67 -19.15
C VAL A 310 -0.16 6.15 -20.17
N ASP A 311 -1.21 5.37 -20.41
CA ASP A 311 -2.26 5.68 -21.36
C ASP A 311 -3.01 6.96 -20.98
N LEU A 312 -3.31 7.17 -19.69
CA LEU A 312 -3.94 8.40 -19.21
C LEU A 312 -3.09 9.63 -19.53
N PHE A 313 -1.81 9.61 -19.16
CA PHE A 313 -0.91 10.73 -19.39
C PHE A 313 -0.70 10.98 -20.90
N ARG A 314 -0.60 9.91 -21.70
CA ARG A 314 -0.49 10.02 -23.16
C ARG A 314 -1.76 10.59 -23.79
N SER A 315 -2.94 10.30 -23.25
CA SER A 315 -4.20 10.90 -23.74
C SER A 315 -4.28 12.41 -23.46
N LEU A 316 -3.45 12.92 -22.54
CA LEU A 316 -3.30 14.33 -22.22
C LEU A 316 -2.09 14.98 -22.90
N ASP A 317 -1.50 14.29 -23.88
CA ASP A 317 -0.32 14.72 -24.64
C ASP A 317 0.95 14.93 -23.80
N ILE A 318 1.04 14.26 -22.65
CA ILE A 318 2.21 14.36 -21.77
C ILE A 318 3.14 13.16 -22.01
N PRO A 319 4.41 13.38 -22.41
CA PRO A 319 5.37 12.29 -22.51
C PRO A 319 5.71 11.72 -21.14
N VAL A 320 5.79 10.39 -21.06
CA VAL A 320 6.12 9.66 -19.82
C VAL A 320 7.18 8.59 -20.09
N ARG A 321 7.81 8.12 -19.01
CA ARG A 321 8.61 6.91 -19.01
C ARG A 321 8.25 6.00 -17.86
N THR A 322 8.61 4.73 -17.96
CA THR A 322 8.50 3.75 -16.87
C THR A 322 9.88 3.44 -16.32
N LEU A 323 9.96 3.34 -14.99
CA LEU A 323 11.19 3.12 -14.24
C LEU A 323 11.00 1.95 -13.29
N GLU A 324 11.70 0.83 -13.53
CA GLU A 324 11.67 -0.31 -12.60
C GLU A 324 12.47 0.02 -11.35
N CYS A 325 11.82 -0.04 -10.19
CA CYS A 325 12.47 0.21 -8.92
C CYS A 325 13.43 -0.92 -8.56
N CYS A 326 14.64 -0.55 -8.12
CA CYS A 326 15.63 -1.51 -7.65
C CYS A 326 15.34 -2.00 -6.22
N SER A 327 16.00 -3.05 -5.82
CA SER A 327 15.75 -3.77 -4.57
C SER A 327 15.84 -2.91 -3.30
N GLY A 328 16.77 -1.94 -3.26
CA GLY A 328 16.96 -1.05 -2.11
C GLY A 328 15.92 0.08 -2.03
N ASP A 329 15.28 0.41 -3.16
CA ASP A 329 14.21 1.41 -3.23
C ASP A 329 12.81 0.82 -2.93
N LEU A 330 12.67 -0.51 -2.98
CA LEU A 330 11.40 -1.16 -2.70
C LEU A 330 11.03 -1.10 -1.21
N ALA A 331 9.84 -0.60 -0.89
CA ALA A 331 9.25 -0.72 0.44
C ALA A 331 9.11 -2.20 0.84
N ASP A 332 9.06 -2.46 2.15
CA ASP A 332 9.18 -3.83 2.70
C ASP A 332 8.08 -4.80 2.25
N LEU A 333 6.89 -4.31 1.96
CA LEU A 333 5.78 -5.17 1.52
C LEU A 333 5.79 -5.46 0.02
N LYS A 334 6.53 -4.68 -0.77
CA LYS A 334 6.51 -4.79 -2.23
C LYS A 334 7.36 -5.97 -2.72
N VAL A 335 6.78 -6.72 -3.65
CA VAL A 335 7.47 -7.75 -4.44
C VAL A 335 8.18 -7.11 -5.63
N LYS A 336 7.52 -6.13 -6.23
CA LYS A 336 7.99 -5.41 -7.42
C LYS A 336 7.30 -4.05 -7.51
N SER A 337 7.98 -3.03 -8.04
CA SER A 337 7.41 -1.70 -8.24
C SER A 337 7.95 -1.07 -9.52
N CYS A 338 7.09 -0.33 -10.20
CA CYS A 338 7.43 0.45 -11.39
C CYS A 338 6.86 1.85 -11.23
N ASP A 339 7.73 2.85 -11.30
CA ASP A 339 7.30 4.24 -11.30
C ASP A 339 6.97 4.69 -12.72
N VAL A 340 5.92 5.50 -12.83
CA VAL A 340 5.62 6.26 -14.04
C VAL A 340 6.06 7.68 -13.80
N GLU A 341 6.93 8.18 -14.67
CA GLU A 341 7.46 9.54 -14.59
C GLU A 341 7.02 10.37 -15.79
N ALA A 342 6.60 11.61 -15.55
CA ALA A 342 6.21 12.55 -16.58
C ALA A 342 7.37 13.48 -16.96
N TRP A 343 7.42 13.88 -18.22
CA TRP A 343 8.40 14.83 -18.73
C TRP A 343 8.14 16.25 -18.23
N SER A 344 9.17 16.89 -17.70
CA SER A 344 9.21 18.31 -17.39
C SER A 344 10.04 19.04 -18.43
N PRO A 345 9.45 19.76 -19.39
CA PRO A 345 10.21 20.53 -20.38
C PRO A 345 11.01 21.68 -19.74
N ARG A 346 10.54 22.23 -18.59
CA ARG A 346 11.24 23.25 -17.81
C ARG A 346 12.54 22.72 -17.20
N GLN A 347 12.48 21.53 -16.58
CA GLN A 347 13.65 20.90 -15.94
C GLN A 347 14.47 20.05 -16.90
N LYS A 348 13.95 19.75 -18.09
CA LYS A 348 14.52 18.83 -19.08
C LYS A 348 14.82 17.44 -18.48
N LYS A 349 13.93 16.99 -17.59
CA LYS A 349 14.01 15.68 -16.92
C LYS A 349 12.61 15.11 -16.67
N TYR A 350 12.56 13.83 -16.38
CA TYR A 350 11.35 13.17 -15.91
C TYR A 350 11.24 13.27 -14.38
N PHE A 351 10.03 13.22 -13.86
CA PHE A 351 9.75 13.14 -12.43
C PHE A 351 8.54 12.25 -12.15
N GLU A 352 8.53 11.59 -11.02
CA GLU A 352 7.50 10.63 -10.61
C GLU A 352 6.11 11.26 -10.50
N VAL A 353 5.13 10.63 -11.17
CA VAL A 353 3.71 10.99 -11.13
C VAL A 353 2.82 9.83 -10.70
N GLY A 354 3.35 8.62 -10.61
CA GLY A 354 2.65 7.44 -10.14
C GLY A 354 3.60 6.30 -9.84
N SER A 355 3.23 5.41 -8.92
CA SER A 355 4.02 4.24 -8.56
C SER A 355 3.11 3.01 -8.51
N CYS A 356 3.36 2.08 -9.44
CA CYS A 356 2.68 0.79 -9.52
C CYS A 356 3.36 -0.21 -8.60
N SER A 357 2.59 -0.91 -7.78
CA SER A 357 3.14 -1.87 -6.81
C SER A 357 2.43 -3.22 -6.89
N ASN A 358 3.23 -4.28 -6.92
CA ASN A 358 2.80 -5.63 -6.63
C ASN A 358 3.25 -6.00 -5.21
N LEU A 359 2.29 -6.30 -4.33
CA LEU A 359 2.54 -6.65 -2.93
C LEU A 359 2.56 -8.18 -2.72
N GLY A 360 2.27 -8.98 -3.77
CA GLY A 360 2.06 -10.39 -3.62
C GLY A 360 0.98 -10.68 -2.57
N ASP A 361 1.22 -11.61 -1.68
CA ASP A 361 0.30 -11.97 -0.60
C ASP A 361 0.57 -11.23 0.73
N ALA A 362 1.50 -10.27 0.77
CA ALA A 362 1.93 -9.63 2.01
C ALA A 362 0.79 -8.94 2.76
N GLN A 363 0.01 -8.11 2.07
CA GLN A 363 -1.16 -7.44 2.67
C GLN A 363 -2.27 -8.45 2.98
N ALA A 364 -2.51 -9.41 2.09
CA ALA A 364 -3.53 -10.43 2.27
C ALA A 364 -3.27 -11.30 3.51
N ARG A 365 -2.01 -11.66 3.80
CA ARG A 365 -1.65 -12.37 5.03
C ARG A 365 -1.90 -11.53 6.28
N ARG A 366 -1.53 -10.25 6.27
CA ARG A 366 -1.74 -9.35 7.40
C ARG A 366 -3.22 -9.10 7.69
N LEU A 367 -4.01 -8.93 6.63
CA LEU A 367 -5.45 -8.61 6.70
C LEU A 367 -6.35 -9.86 6.61
N ARG A 368 -5.77 -11.06 6.48
CA ARG A 368 -6.48 -12.33 6.38
C ARG A 368 -7.46 -12.38 5.19
N ILE A 369 -7.00 -11.86 4.03
CA ILE A 369 -7.74 -11.88 2.76
C ILE A 369 -7.51 -13.23 2.09
N ARG A 370 -8.39 -14.17 2.34
CA ARG A 370 -8.30 -15.55 1.87
C ARG A 370 -9.21 -15.79 0.69
N VAL A 371 -8.82 -16.75 -0.13
CA VAL A 371 -9.58 -17.23 -1.29
C VAL A 371 -9.83 -18.72 -1.12
N LYS A 372 -10.99 -19.18 -1.54
CA LYS A 372 -11.37 -20.60 -1.60
C LYS A 372 -11.65 -20.97 -3.04
N ASP A 373 -10.93 -22.00 -3.54
CA ASP A 373 -11.14 -22.56 -4.87
C ASP A 373 -12.35 -23.50 -4.93
N GLU A 374 -12.68 -23.99 -6.11
CA GLU A 374 -13.78 -24.94 -6.35
C GLU A 374 -13.58 -26.28 -5.63
N ASN A 375 -12.33 -26.68 -5.34
CA ASN A 375 -11.98 -27.91 -4.65
C ASN A 375 -11.97 -27.74 -3.12
N GLY A 376 -12.20 -26.52 -2.62
CA GLY A 376 -12.19 -26.21 -1.19
C GLY A 376 -10.82 -25.86 -0.64
N ASN A 377 -9.77 -25.80 -1.46
CA ASN A 377 -8.45 -25.35 -1.03
C ASN A 377 -8.47 -23.86 -0.74
N LYS A 378 -7.64 -23.45 0.23
CA LYS A 378 -7.57 -22.06 0.68
C LYS A 378 -6.17 -21.50 0.46
N TYR A 379 -6.10 -20.28 -0.06
CA TYR A 379 -4.86 -19.54 -0.24
C TYR A 379 -5.07 -18.05 0.02
N PHE A 380 -3.98 -17.27 0.07
CA PHE A 380 -4.05 -15.81 0.18
C PHE A 380 -4.07 -15.17 -1.21
N ALA A 381 -4.93 -14.18 -1.37
CA ALA A 381 -4.96 -13.38 -2.59
C ALA A 381 -3.66 -12.59 -2.78
N HIS A 382 -3.35 -12.21 -4.02
CA HIS A 382 -2.39 -11.16 -4.30
C HIS A 382 -3.08 -9.80 -4.40
N THR A 383 -2.39 -8.75 -3.96
CA THR A 383 -2.87 -7.37 -4.03
C THR A 383 -1.90 -6.51 -4.81
N LEU A 384 -2.46 -5.64 -5.64
CA LEU A 384 -1.71 -4.67 -6.45
C LEU A 384 -2.40 -3.31 -6.38
N ASN A 385 -1.62 -2.26 -6.57
CA ASN A 385 -2.14 -0.91 -6.67
C ASN A 385 -1.33 -0.06 -7.65
N ASN A 386 -1.94 1.00 -8.14
CA ASN A 386 -1.25 2.07 -8.85
C ASN A 386 -2.05 3.37 -8.77
N THR A 387 -1.33 4.48 -8.79
CA THR A 387 -1.90 5.79 -8.99
C THR A 387 -2.38 5.94 -10.42
N VAL A 388 -3.66 6.23 -10.62
CA VAL A 388 -4.17 6.64 -11.94
C VAL A 388 -3.68 8.06 -12.23
N VAL A 389 -3.96 8.99 -11.30
CA VAL A 389 -3.47 10.36 -11.34
C VAL A 389 -3.53 10.99 -9.94
N ALA A 390 -2.50 11.77 -9.61
CA ALA A 390 -2.47 12.66 -8.46
C ALA A 390 -2.26 14.11 -8.96
N PRO A 391 -3.33 14.92 -9.01
CA PRO A 391 -3.30 16.24 -9.64
C PRO A 391 -2.16 17.16 -9.27
N PRO A 392 -1.66 17.24 -8.03
CA PRO A 392 -0.57 18.16 -7.74
C PRO A 392 0.65 17.98 -8.64
N ARG A 393 1.21 16.78 -8.71
CA ARG A 393 2.33 16.50 -9.63
C ARG A 393 1.89 16.48 -11.09
N MET A 394 0.70 15.94 -11.34
CA MET A 394 0.09 15.96 -12.66
C MET A 394 -0.13 17.38 -13.17
N LEU A 395 -0.59 18.31 -12.34
CA LEU A 395 -0.75 19.74 -12.73
C LEU A 395 0.58 20.37 -13.13
N ILE A 396 1.67 20.06 -12.44
CA ILE A 396 3.01 20.53 -12.82
C ILE A 396 3.33 20.06 -14.24
N ALA A 397 3.24 18.74 -14.50
CA ALA A 397 3.48 18.18 -15.82
C ALA A 397 2.52 18.77 -16.87
N PHE A 398 1.24 18.88 -16.54
CA PHE A 398 0.22 19.41 -17.43
C PHE A 398 0.49 20.86 -17.84
N LEU A 399 0.75 21.73 -16.87
CA LEU A 399 1.01 23.14 -17.10
C LEU A 399 2.26 23.33 -17.95
N GLU A 400 3.35 22.64 -17.62
CA GLU A 400 4.61 22.75 -18.36
C GLU A 400 4.52 22.24 -19.79
N ASN A 401 3.78 21.15 -20.06
CA ASN A 401 3.63 20.55 -21.39
C ASN A 401 2.56 21.22 -22.26
N ASN A 402 1.64 22.01 -21.66
CA ASN A 402 0.53 22.65 -22.37
C ASN A 402 0.59 24.18 -22.34
N LEU A 403 1.67 24.78 -21.83
CA LEU A 403 1.87 26.22 -21.82
C LEU A 403 2.11 26.73 -23.24
N ASN A 404 1.38 27.77 -23.63
CA ASN A 404 1.63 28.53 -24.85
C ASN A 404 2.54 29.75 -24.56
N GLU A 405 3.20 30.28 -25.58
CA GLU A 405 4.09 31.42 -25.49
C GLU A 405 3.38 32.66 -24.91
N ASP A 406 2.07 32.85 -25.18
CA ASP A 406 1.26 33.92 -24.64
C ASP A 406 0.88 33.75 -23.16
N GLY A 407 1.31 32.68 -22.52
CA GLY A 407 1.03 32.34 -21.11
C GLY A 407 -0.32 31.64 -20.89
N SER A 408 -1.08 31.40 -21.95
CA SER A 408 -2.30 30.60 -21.86
C SER A 408 -1.98 29.09 -21.82
N ILE A 409 -2.92 28.29 -21.33
CA ILE A 409 -2.77 26.82 -21.22
C ILE A 409 -3.73 26.15 -22.20
N ARG A 410 -3.19 25.33 -23.08
CA ARG A 410 -3.96 24.47 -23.99
C ARG A 410 -4.67 23.37 -23.19
N ILE A 411 -5.91 23.10 -23.51
CA ILE A 411 -6.68 21.98 -22.96
C ILE A 411 -6.79 20.88 -24.02
N PRO A 412 -6.19 19.70 -23.81
CA PRO A 412 -6.34 18.55 -24.67
C PRO A 412 -7.80 18.20 -24.92
N GLU A 413 -8.10 17.66 -26.08
CA GLU A 413 -9.48 17.44 -26.53
C GLU A 413 -10.30 16.57 -25.58
N VAL A 414 -9.68 15.49 -25.06
CA VAL A 414 -10.31 14.55 -24.12
C VAL A 414 -10.74 15.20 -22.81
N LEU A 415 -10.11 16.30 -22.42
CA LEU A 415 -10.39 17.00 -21.17
C LEU A 415 -11.41 18.15 -21.33
N ARG A 416 -11.65 18.65 -22.55
CA ARG A 416 -12.56 19.78 -22.81
C ARG A 416 -13.99 19.57 -22.29
N PRO A 417 -14.61 18.38 -22.38
CA PRO A 417 -15.94 18.17 -21.81
C PRO A 417 -16.00 18.48 -20.32
N TYR A 418 -14.95 18.16 -19.57
CA TYR A 418 -14.83 18.42 -18.12
C TYR A 418 -14.48 19.89 -17.82
N MET A 419 -13.98 20.61 -18.80
CA MET A 419 -13.65 22.05 -18.73
C MET A 419 -14.76 22.97 -19.31
N GLY A 420 -15.97 22.41 -19.55
CA GLY A 420 -17.09 23.15 -20.14
C GLY A 420 -16.84 23.57 -21.58
N GLY A 421 -16.13 22.75 -22.33
CA GLY A 421 -15.80 22.98 -23.73
C GLY A 421 -14.64 23.93 -23.99
N LYS A 422 -13.97 24.47 -22.94
CA LYS A 422 -12.81 25.34 -23.12
C LYS A 422 -11.65 24.58 -23.77
N ALA A 423 -11.11 25.14 -24.86
CA ALA A 423 -9.92 24.63 -25.51
C ALA A 423 -8.63 25.28 -24.97
N VAL A 424 -8.77 26.42 -24.29
CA VAL A 424 -7.67 27.21 -23.72
C VAL A 424 -8.17 27.90 -22.44
N ILE A 425 -7.32 28.04 -21.45
CA ILE A 425 -7.55 28.88 -20.26
C ILE A 425 -6.47 29.96 -20.17
N GLY A 426 -6.77 31.09 -19.49
CA GLY A 426 -5.81 32.18 -19.31
C GLY A 426 -5.83 33.23 -20.44
N LYS A 427 -6.86 33.27 -21.27
CA LYS A 427 -7.10 34.34 -22.25
C LYS A 427 -8.12 35.32 -21.76
#